data_9bc0d140cef872f8469bcb536bb036b4
#
_entry.id   9bc0d140cef872f8469bcb536bb036b4
#
_cell.length_a   1.000
_cell.length_b   1.000
_cell.length_c   1.000
_cell.angle_alpha   90.00
_cell.angle_beta   90.00
_cell.angle_gamma   90.00
#
_symmetry.space_group_name_H-M   'P 1'
#
loop_
_entity.id
_entity.type
_entity.pdbx_description
1 polymer ?
#
loop_
_entity_poly.entity_id
_entity_poly.type
_entity_poly.pdbx_seq_one_letter_code
_entity_poly.pdbx_strand_id
1 'polypeptide(L)'
;MLGLPSDVKAVLFDLDGVLTDTASVHKAAWKQMFDAFLRGRTESSSPFDARTDYEMYVDGKLRTDGVRDFLASRDIRLPEGNPDDPCRIDTVNGLGNRKNAELTERIRTDGVRVFEGSRRYLEAARDSGLRRAVVSSSANAADVLEVTGLTSLVELLIDGNTIREEGLRGKPAPDTFLRAAERLGVRPDQAAVFEDALAGVRAGRAGNFRRVVGVNRGQHREALRTEGADIVVDDLSELLEDDT
;
A
#
# COMPACT_ATOMS: atom_id res chain seq x y z
N MET A 1 -13.77 17.78 13.89
CA MET A 1 -13.19 18.12 12.54
C MET A 1 -12.21 17.01 12.15
N LEU A 2 -11.80 16.94 10.85
CA LEU A 2 -10.97 15.84 10.35
C LEU A 2 -9.45 16.14 10.31
N GLY A 3 -8.99 17.21 10.96
CA GLY A 3 -7.59 17.64 10.91
C GLY A 3 -7.07 18.01 9.51
N LEU A 4 -7.97 18.28 8.56
CA LEU A 4 -7.68 18.61 7.18
C LEU A 4 -7.97 20.09 6.86
N PRO A 5 -7.23 20.68 5.87
CA PRO A 5 -7.61 21.99 5.33
C PRO A 5 -9.05 22.00 4.80
N SER A 6 -9.75 23.13 4.96
CA SER A 6 -11.16 23.28 4.59
C SER A 6 -11.45 23.18 3.09
N ASP A 7 -10.45 23.30 2.25
CA ASP A 7 -10.52 23.17 0.79
C ASP A 7 -10.36 21.73 0.29
N VAL A 8 -10.09 20.76 1.19
CA VAL A 8 -10.06 19.33 0.85
C VAL A 8 -11.47 18.81 0.56
N LYS A 9 -11.63 18.11 -0.55
CA LYS A 9 -12.88 17.52 -1.04
C LYS A 9 -12.84 16.01 -1.15
N ALA A 10 -11.63 15.42 -1.12
CA ALA A 10 -11.45 13.99 -1.22
C ALA A 10 -10.33 13.50 -0.30
N VAL A 11 -10.46 12.26 0.16
CA VAL A 11 -9.46 11.53 0.94
C VAL A 11 -9.12 10.23 0.21
N LEU A 12 -7.83 10.00 0.02
CA LEU A 12 -7.27 8.87 -0.72
C LEU A 12 -6.42 8.05 0.26
N PHE A 13 -6.89 6.87 0.60
CA PHE A 13 -6.23 6.01 1.58
C PHE A 13 -5.45 4.90 0.90
N ASP A 14 -4.22 4.66 1.32
CA ASP A 14 -3.68 3.32 1.17
C ASP A 14 -4.49 2.32 2.01
N LEU A 15 -4.37 1.04 1.71
CA LEU A 15 -5.10 -0.01 2.40
C LEU A 15 -4.25 -0.66 3.49
N ASP A 16 -3.10 -1.19 3.07
CA ASP A 16 -2.23 -2.05 3.86
C ASP A 16 -1.39 -1.22 4.83
N GLY A 17 -1.65 -1.30 6.14
CA GLY A 17 -0.99 -0.46 7.13
C GLY A 17 -1.73 0.86 7.43
N VAL A 18 -2.62 1.32 6.56
CA VAL A 18 -3.46 2.50 6.81
C VAL A 18 -4.84 2.12 7.32
N LEU A 19 -5.63 1.39 6.55
CA LEU A 19 -6.97 0.96 6.95
C LEU A 19 -6.96 -0.41 7.62
N THR A 20 -6.06 -1.29 7.20
CA THR A 20 -5.99 -2.69 7.64
C THR A 20 -4.57 -3.10 8.06
N ASP A 21 -4.48 -4.01 9.03
CA ASP A 21 -3.23 -4.59 9.50
C ASP A 21 -2.83 -5.80 8.63
N THR A 22 -2.70 -5.57 7.33
CA THR A 22 -2.25 -6.57 6.36
C THR A 22 -0.73 -6.54 6.15
N ALA A 23 -0.04 -5.50 6.61
CA ALA A 23 1.41 -5.37 6.45
C ALA A 23 2.17 -6.55 7.07
N SER A 24 1.73 -7.06 8.21
CA SER A 24 2.31 -8.26 8.85
C SER A 24 2.15 -9.50 7.98
N VAL A 25 0.99 -9.68 7.35
CA VAL A 25 0.69 -10.80 6.44
C VAL A 25 1.53 -10.68 5.16
N HIS A 26 1.64 -9.46 4.61
CA HIS A 26 2.50 -9.18 3.46
C HIS A 26 3.98 -9.48 3.77
N LYS A 27 4.51 -9.04 4.93
CA LYS A 27 5.88 -9.32 5.38
C LYS A 27 6.15 -10.82 5.44
N ALA A 28 5.23 -11.58 6.04
CA ALA A 28 5.36 -13.03 6.15
C ALA A 28 5.37 -13.72 4.78
N ALA A 29 4.48 -13.32 3.86
CA ALA A 29 4.40 -13.87 2.51
C ALA A 29 5.66 -13.56 1.68
N TRP A 30 6.19 -12.33 1.76
CA TRP A 30 7.44 -11.95 1.11
C TRP A 30 8.62 -12.75 1.64
N LYS A 31 8.75 -12.83 2.97
CA LYS A 31 9.83 -13.58 3.61
C LYS A 31 9.79 -15.05 3.22
N GLN A 32 8.64 -15.69 3.30
CA GLN A 32 8.49 -17.11 2.93
C GLN A 32 8.89 -17.35 1.48
N MET A 33 8.40 -16.52 0.55
CA MET A 33 8.69 -16.67 -0.86
C MET A 33 10.18 -16.43 -1.18
N PHE A 34 10.78 -15.32 -0.69
CA PHE A 34 12.17 -15.02 -0.98
C PHE A 34 13.13 -16.01 -0.29
N ASP A 35 12.88 -16.39 0.96
CA ASP A 35 13.72 -17.38 1.64
C ASP A 35 13.67 -18.74 0.95
N ALA A 36 12.51 -19.15 0.44
CA ALA A 36 12.39 -20.38 -0.35
C ALA A 36 13.16 -20.29 -1.67
N PHE A 37 13.11 -19.16 -2.35
CA PHE A 37 13.83 -18.92 -3.59
C PHE A 37 15.35 -18.88 -3.38
N LEU A 38 15.82 -18.19 -2.33
CA LEU A 38 17.26 -18.04 -2.05
C LEU A 38 17.92 -19.34 -1.61
N ARG A 39 17.24 -20.19 -0.82
CA ARG A 39 17.76 -21.50 -0.38
C ARG A 39 18.18 -22.42 -1.51
N GLY A 40 17.59 -22.28 -2.69
CA GLY A 40 17.94 -23.09 -3.86
C GLY A 40 19.12 -22.57 -4.69
N ARG A 41 19.74 -21.43 -4.34
CA ARG A 41 20.66 -20.74 -5.27
C ARG A 41 22.10 -20.59 -4.82
N THR A 42 22.39 -20.23 -3.57
CA THR A 42 23.77 -20.09 -3.08
C THR A 42 23.82 -20.20 -1.55
N GLU A 43 24.93 -20.79 -1.03
CA GLU A 43 25.20 -20.87 0.40
C GLU A 43 25.46 -19.49 1.08
N SER A 44 25.66 -18.42 0.28
CA SER A 44 26.04 -17.08 0.76
C SER A 44 24.92 -16.03 0.71
N SER A 45 23.72 -16.37 0.29
CA SER A 45 22.61 -15.40 0.22
C SER A 45 21.98 -15.22 1.60
N SER A 46 22.09 -14.01 2.17
CA SER A 46 21.38 -13.68 3.42
C SER A 46 19.86 -13.81 3.22
N PRO A 47 19.14 -14.42 4.17
CA PRO A 47 17.68 -14.48 4.13
C PRO A 47 17.04 -13.08 3.99
N PHE A 48 15.80 -13.05 3.49
CA PHE A 48 15.03 -11.80 3.46
C PHE A 48 14.78 -11.29 4.89
N ASP A 49 15.21 -10.07 5.17
CA ASP A 49 14.93 -9.40 6.43
C ASP A 49 13.55 -8.76 6.40
N ALA A 50 12.65 -9.23 7.27
CA ALA A 50 11.25 -8.81 7.30
C ALA A 50 11.04 -7.34 7.74
N ARG A 51 12.09 -6.64 8.17
CA ARG A 51 12.06 -5.22 8.48
C ARG A 51 12.81 -4.42 7.43
N THR A 52 14.12 -4.57 7.34
CA THR A 52 14.95 -3.72 6.48
C THR A 52 14.73 -3.98 5.00
N ASP A 53 14.74 -5.26 4.56
CA ASP A 53 14.49 -5.56 3.15
C ASP A 53 13.04 -5.26 2.75
N TYR A 54 12.09 -5.45 3.68
CA TYR A 54 10.70 -5.12 3.44
C TYR A 54 10.53 -3.62 3.17
N GLU A 55 10.99 -2.77 4.08
CA GLU A 55 10.86 -1.31 3.99
C GLU A 55 11.59 -0.72 2.76
N MET A 56 12.76 -1.27 2.42
CA MET A 56 13.57 -0.74 1.33
C MET A 56 13.10 -1.18 -0.06
N TYR A 57 12.65 -2.40 -0.22
CA TYR A 57 12.48 -2.98 -1.55
C TYR A 57 11.04 -3.29 -1.94
N VAL A 58 10.15 -3.60 -1.00
CA VAL A 58 8.83 -4.15 -1.37
C VAL A 58 7.64 -3.36 -0.82
N ASP A 59 7.84 -2.60 0.25
CA ASP A 59 6.74 -1.92 0.95
C ASP A 59 6.08 -0.84 0.08
N GLY A 60 4.76 -0.89 -0.02
CA GLY A 60 3.96 0.04 -0.81
C GLY A 60 4.09 -0.09 -2.33
N LYS A 61 4.97 -0.96 -2.85
CA LYS A 61 5.24 -1.11 -4.29
C LYS A 61 4.35 -2.17 -4.95
N LEU A 62 4.26 -2.10 -6.28
CA LEU A 62 3.75 -3.23 -7.07
C LEU A 62 4.62 -4.46 -6.81
N ARG A 63 3.99 -5.64 -6.73
CA ARG A 63 4.70 -6.89 -6.40
C ARG A 63 5.85 -7.23 -7.37
N THR A 64 5.70 -6.93 -8.66
CA THR A 64 6.76 -7.14 -9.65
C THR A 64 7.92 -6.18 -9.45
N ASP A 65 7.66 -4.92 -9.09
CA ASP A 65 8.69 -3.94 -8.76
C ASP A 65 9.44 -4.35 -7.49
N GLY A 66 8.71 -4.80 -6.46
CA GLY A 66 9.31 -5.32 -5.24
C GLY A 66 10.20 -6.55 -5.49
N VAL A 67 9.78 -7.47 -6.36
CA VAL A 67 10.64 -8.61 -6.76
C VAL A 67 11.92 -8.12 -7.44
N ARG A 68 11.81 -7.19 -8.41
CA ARG A 68 12.98 -6.66 -9.13
C ARG A 68 13.96 -5.97 -8.18
N ASP A 69 13.44 -5.07 -7.33
CA ASP A 69 14.27 -4.26 -6.45
C ASP A 69 15.00 -5.13 -5.42
N PHE A 70 14.33 -6.11 -4.82
CA PHE A 70 14.96 -7.03 -3.89
C PHE A 70 16.02 -7.90 -4.58
N LEU A 71 15.72 -8.49 -5.73
CA LEU A 71 16.67 -9.31 -6.48
C LEU A 71 17.89 -8.50 -6.95
N ALA A 72 17.67 -7.26 -7.40
CA ALA A 72 18.76 -6.35 -7.78
C ALA A 72 19.69 -6.05 -6.59
N SER A 73 19.16 -5.93 -5.36
CA SER A 73 19.96 -5.73 -4.15
C SER A 73 20.85 -6.93 -3.80
N ARG A 74 20.62 -8.07 -4.41
CA ARG A 74 21.37 -9.32 -4.25
C ARG A 74 22.17 -9.70 -5.52
N ASP A 75 22.30 -8.77 -6.48
CA ASP A 75 22.91 -9.01 -7.80
C ASP A 75 22.27 -10.17 -8.57
N ILE A 76 21.00 -10.48 -8.31
CA ILE A 76 20.25 -11.53 -8.98
C ILE A 76 19.38 -10.90 -10.07
N ARG A 77 19.47 -11.46 -11.28
CA ARG A 77 18.62 -11.09 -12.42
C ARG A 77 17.79 -12.27 -12.87
N LEU A 78 16.50 -12.06 -13.03
CA LEU A 78 15.59 -13.03 -13.61
C LEU A 78 14.94 -12.46 -14.87
N PRO A 79 14.50 -13.33 -15.80
CA PRO A 79 13.61 -12.92 -16.88
C PRO A 79 12.33 -12.30 -16.29
N GLU A 80 11.75 -11.33 -17.00
CA GLU A 80 10.47 -10.73 -16.59
C GLU A 80 9.35 -11.77 -16.50
N GLY A 81 9.29 -12.63 -17.50
CA GLY A 81 8.22 -13.62 -17.64
C GLY A 81 6.90 -13.00 -18.07
N ASN A 82 5.86 -13.82 -18.05
CA ASN A 82 4.50 -13.40 -18.37
C ASN A 82 3.68 -13.16 -17.08
N PRO A 83 2.68 -12.28 -17.10
CA PRO A 83 1.82 -12.04 -15.92
C PRO A 83 1.20 -13.32 -15.33
N ASP A 84 0.92 -14.31 -16.17
CA ASP A 84 0.29 -15.56 -15.79
C ASP A 84 1.29 -16.71 -15.55
N ASP A 85 2.57 -16.42 -15.40
CA ASP A 85 3.57 -17.45 -15.12
C ASP A 85 3.20 -18.26 -13.88
N PRO A 86 3.26 -19.60 -13.96
CA PRO A 86 3.01 -20.46 -12.80
C PRO A 86 3.98 -20.16 -11.65
N CYS A 87 3.49 -20.30 -10.41
CA CYS A 87 4.28 -20.07 -9.19
C CYS A 87 5.59 -20.88 -9.09
N ARG A 88 5.78 -21.96 -9.88
CA ARG A 88 7.00 -22.78 -9.92
C ARG A 88 8.10 -22.23 -10.81
N ILE A 89 7.80 -21.24 -11.67
CA ILE A 89 8.77 -20.69 -12.62
C ILE A 89 9.51 -19.53 -11.99
N ASP A 90 10.85 -19.53 -12.13
CA ASP A 90 11.70 -18.45 -11.61
C ASP A 90 11.81 -17.31 -12.62
N THR A 91 10.75 -16.50 -12.68
CA THR A 91 10.68 -15.21 -13.35
C THR A 91 10.21 -14.15 -12.35
N VAL A 92 10.33 -12.89 -12.67
CA VAL A 92 9.80 -11.80 -11.83
C VAL A 92 8.30 -12.00 -11.56
N ASN A 93 7.52 -12.28 -12.62
CA ASN A 93 6.10 -12.55 -12.50
C ASN A 93 5.81 -13.86 -11.75
N GLY A 94 6.55 -14.94 -12.01
CA GLY A 94 6.36 -16.22 -11.32
C GLY A 94 6.60 -16.12 -9.81
N LEU A 95 7.66 -15.41 -9.38
CA LEU A 95 7.90 -15.13 -7.95
C LEU A 95 6.80 -14.23 -7.37
N GLY A 96 6.39 -13.19 -8.10
CA GLY A 96 5.28 -12.36 -7.70
C GLY A 96 3.98 -13.14 -7.52
N ASN A 97 3.68 -14.08 -8.41
CA ASN A 97 2.51 -14.95 -8.32
C ASN A 97 2.61 -15.94 -7.15
N ARG A 98 3.80 -16.49 -6.89
CA ARG A 98 4.08 -17.33 -5.70
C ARG A 98 3.79 -16.57 -4.42
N LYS A 99 4.32 -15.33 -4.28
CA LYS A 99 4.02 -14.46 -3.13
C LYS A 99 2.53 -14.16 -3.01
N ASN A 100 1.84 -13.93 -4.13
CA ASN A 100 0.41 -13.64 -4.12
C ASN A 100 -0.43 -14.83 -3.64
N ALA A 101 -0.12 -16.04 -4.09
CA ALA A 101 -0.80 -17.26 -3.63
C ALA A 101 -0.65 -17.45 -2.11
N GLU A 102 0.56 -17.22 -1.58
CA GLU A 102 0.84 -17.28 -0.14
C GLU A 102 0.03 -16.22 0.64
N LEU A 103 -0.01 -15.00 0.12
CA LEU A 103 -0.77 -13.91 0.73
C LEU A 103 -2.28 -14.22 0.78
N THR A 104 -2.86 -14.67 -0.35
CA THR A 104 -4.28 -15.00 -0.43
C THR A 104 -4.65 -16.11 0.55
N GLU A 105 -3.82 -17.15 0.68
CA GLU A 105 -4.06 -18.22 1.64
C GLU A 105 -4.04 -17.70 3.07
N ARG A 106 -3.08 -16.84 3.43
CA ARG A 106 -3.00 -16.24 4.77
C ARG A 106 -4.19 -15.34 5.07
N ILE A 107 -4.62 -14.50 4.14
CA ILE A 107 -5.82 -13.66 4.31
C ILE A 107 -7.05 -14.55 4.59
N ARG A 108 -7.18 -15.67 3.88
CA ARG A 108 -8.30 -16.59 4.02
C ARG A 108 -8.30 -17.36 5.35
N THR A 109 -7.12 -17.76 5.85
CA THR A 109 -6.98 -18.57 7.07
C THR A 109 -6.95 -17.71 8.34
N ASP A 110 -6.23 -16.61 8.31
CA ASP A 110 -5.93 -15.78 9.49
C ASP A 110 -6.89 -14.58 9.60
N GLY A 111 -7.60 -14.25 8.53
CA GLY A 111 -8.44 -13.06 8.43
C GLY A 111 -7.60 -11.77 8.30
N VAL A 112 -8.29 -10.64 8.34
CA VAL A 112 -7.69 -9.30 8.26
C VAL A 112 -8.26 -8.42 9.35
N ARG A 113 -7.40 -7.82 10.16
CA ARG A 113 -7.78 -6.86 11.19
C ARG A 113 -7.88 -5.45 10.59
N VAL A 114 -8.95 -4.74 10.91
CA VAL A 114 -9.11 -3.32 10.61
C VAL A 114 -8.53 -2.49 11.76
N PHE A 115 -7.86 -1.39 11.45
CA PHE A 115 -7.51 -0.38 12.44
C PHE A 115 -8.78 0.42 12.79
N GLU A 116 -9.22 0.33 14.02
CA GLU A 116 -10.50 0.91 14.44
C GLU A 116 -10.52 2.46 14.32
N GLY A 117 -9.40 3.12 14.63
CA GLY A 117 -9.28 4.56 14.42
C GLY A 117 -9.38 4.95 12.95
N SER A 118 -8.87 4.11 12.05
CA SER A 118 -8.99 4.34 10.60
C SER A 118 -10.41 4.12 10.10
N ARG A 119 -11.13 3.12 10.62
CA ARG A 119 -12.57 2.93 10.34
C ARG A 119 -13.37 4.15 10.75
N ARG A 120 -13.20 4.62 11.99
CA ARG A 120 -13.88 5.82 12.51
C ARG A 120 -13.58 7.05 11.66
N TYR A 121 -12.32 7.22 11.23
CA TYR A 121 -11.93 8.34 10.37
C TYR A 121 -12.60 8.26 8.98
N LEU A 122 -12.66 7.08 8.39
CA LEU A 122 -13.31 6.86 7.10
C LEU A 122 -14.83 7.11 7.17
N GLU A 123 -15.47 6.71 8.27
CA GLU A 123 -16.87 7.01 8.57
C GLU A 123 -17.11 8.52 8.73
N ALA A 124 -16.27 9.20 9.52
CA ALA A 124 -16.35 10.65 9.70
C ALA A 124 -16.11 11.41 8.39
N ALA A 125 -15.22 10.94 7.52
CA ALA A 125 -15.01 11.50 6.18
C ALA A 125 -16.27 11.35 5.31
N ARG A 126 -16.95 10.20 5.38
CA ARG A 126 -18.25 10.00 4.71
C ARG A 126 -19.29 10.98 5.22
N ASP A 127 -19.44 11.09 6.54
CA ASP A 127 -20.47 11.91 7.17
C ASP A 127 -20.22 13.41 6.94
N SER A 128 -18.98 13.80 6.71
CA SER A 128 -18.57 15.15 6.28
C SER A 128 -18.72 15.39 4.77
N GLY A 129 -19.22 14.42 3.99
CA GLY A 129 -19.44 14.55 2.54
C GLY A 129 -18.17 14.54 1.70
N LEU A 130 -17.02 14.11 2.24
CA LEU A 130 -15.79 13.95 1.45
C LEU A 130 -15.89 12.75 0.52
N ARG A 131 -15.34 12.89 -0.70
CA ARG A 131 -15.16 11.76 -1.61
C ARG A 131 -14.05 10.83 -1.07
N ARG A 132 -14.20 9.54 -1.21
CA ARG A 132 -13.34 8.55 -0.56
C ARG A 132 -12.87 7.51 -1.57
N ALA A 133 -11.55 7.35 -1.68
CA ALA A 133 -10.97 6.27 -2.47
C ALA A 133 -9.96 5.47 -1.66
N VAL A 134 -9.82 4.19 -2.03
CA VAL A 134 -8.69 3.36 -1.63
C VAL A 134 -7.75 3.21 -2.83
N VAL A 135 -6.45 3.35 -2.59
CA VAL A 135 -5.37 3.29 -3.60
C VAL A 135 -4.29 2.34 -3.09
N SER A 136 -4.40 1.07 -3.46
CA SER A 136 -3.49 0.00 -3.04
C SER A 136 -2.69 -0.56 -4.22
N SER A 137 -1.44 -0.95 -3.96
CA SER A 137 -0.63 -1.70 -4.92
C SER A 137 -0.98 -3.20 -4.98
N SER A 138 -1.83 -3.67 -4.06
CA SER A 138 -2.25 -5.07 -3.97
C SER A 138 -3.36 -5.40 -4.97
N ALA A 139 -3.23 -6.53 -5.67
CA ALA A 139 -4.30 -7.07 -6.51
C ALA A 139 -5.45 -7.70 -5.69
N ASN A 140 -5.27 -7.88 -4.38
CA ASN A 140 -6.27 -8.48 -3.49
C ASN A 140 -7.04 -7.41 -2.67
N ALA A 141 -6.90 -6.13 -3.02
CA ALA A 141 -7.48 -5.04 -2.25
C ALA A 141 -9.02 -5.11 -2.20
N ALA A 142 -9.67 -5.53 -3.27
CA ALA A 142 -11.11 -5.72 -3.31
C ALA A 142 -11.58 -6.77 -2.30
N ASP A 143 -10.90 -7.94 -2.27
CA ASP A 143 -11.22 -9.03 -1.33
C ASP A 143 -11.00 -8.58 0.13
N VAL A 144 -9.93 -7.82 0.39
CA VAL A 144 -9.64 -7.27 1.72
C VAL A 144 -10.74 -6.30 2.15
N LEU A 145 -11.18 -5.40 1.28
CA LEU A 145 -12.29 -4.47 1.58
C LEU A 145 -13.59 -5.22 1.87
N GLU A 146 -13.87 -6.30 1.14
CA GLU A 146 -15.07 -7.12 1.34
C GLU A 146 -15.04 -7.83 2.69
N VAL A 147 -13.98 -8.61 2.99
CA VAL A 147 -13.89 -9.39 4.24
C VAL A 147 -13.81 -8.51 5.48
N THR A 148 -13.35 -7.26 5.34
CA THR A 148 -13.28 -6.27 6.43
C THR A 148 -14.55 -5.42 6.57
N GLY A 149 -15.50 -5.54 5.64
CA GLY A 149 -16.74 -4.76 5.60
C GLY A 149 -16.53 -3.26 5.31
N LEU A 150 -15.38 -2.91 4.72
CA LEU A 150 -15.05 -1.51 4.38
C LEU A 150 -15.60 -1.08 3.01
N THR A 151 -16.05 -2.00 2.18
CA THR A 151 -16.51 -1.72 0.80
C THR A 151 -17.56 -0.62 0.74
N SER A 152 -18.53 -0.61 1.68
CA SER A 152 -19.61 0.39 1.70
C SER A 152 -19.15 1.81 2.07
N LEU A 153 -17.96 1.95 2.62
CA LEU A 153 -17.36 3.23 3.00
C LEU A 153 -16.49 3.84 1.89
N VAL A 154 -16.20 3.09 0.83
CA VAL A 154 -15.30 3.47 -0.26
C VAL A 154 -16.10 3.67 -1.55
N GLU A 155 -15.89 4.79 -2.23
CA GLU A 155 -16.56 5.10 -3.50
C GLU A 155 -15.75 4.62 -4.71
N LEU A 156 -14.44 4.52 -4.56
CA LEU A 156 -13.51 4.17 -5.64
C LEU A 156 -12.37 3.32 -5.09
N LEU A 157 -12.02 2.28 -5.83
CA LEU A 157 -10.82 1.48 -5.63
C LEU A 157 -9.91 1.61 -6.86
N ILE A 158 -8.64 1.93 -6.61
CA ILE A 158 -7.52 1.75 -7.53
C ILE A 158 -6.63 0.67 -6.91
N ASP A 159 -6.58 -0.47 -7.52
CA ASP A 159 -5.82 -1.63 -7.01
C ASP A 159 -4.74 -2.10 -8.01
N GLY A 160 -4.00 -3.15 -7.66
CA GLY A 160 -2.97 -3.72 -8.51
C GLY A 160 -3.50 -4.23 -9.86
N ASN A 161 -4.77 -4.60 -9.96
CA ASN A 161 -5.40 -4.99 -11.23
C ASN A 161 -5.66 -3.76 -12.10
N THR A 162 -6.27 -2.73 -11.54
CA THR A 162 -6.47 -1.43 -12.22
C THR A 162 -5.16 -0.84 -12.72
N ILE A 163 -4.11 -0.89 -11.89
CA ILE A 163 -2.78 -0.37 -12.24
C ILE A 163 -2.24 -1.10 -13.47
N ARG A 164 -2.36 -2.42 -13.51
CA ARG A 164 -1.90 -3.26 -14.64
C ARG A 164 -2.73 -3.00 -15.91
N GLU A 165 -4.05 -2.97 -15.79
CA GLU A 165 -4.98 -2.81 -16.90
C GLU A 165 -4.85 -1.46 -17.59
N GLU A 166 -4.59 -0.39 -16.82
CA GLU A 166 -4.43 0.97 -17.33
C GLU A 166 -2.98 1.35 -17.61
N GLY A 167 -2.01 0.48 -17.35
CA GLY A 167 -0.60 0.74 -17.56
C GLY A 167 -0.05 1.87 -16.70
N LEU A 168 -0.58 2.04 -15.47
CA LEU A 168 -0.12 3.06 -14.55
C LEU A 168 1.22 2.66 -13.91
N ARG A 169 2.06 3.65 -13.63
CA ARG A 169 3.25 3.40 -12.80
C ARG A 169 2.82 3.28 -11.33
N GLY A 170 3.34 2.27 -10.65
CA GLY A 170 3.13 2.09 -9.22
C GLY A 170 3.89 3.12 -8.37
N LYS A 171 3.55 3.20 -7.08
CA LYS A 171 4.30 3.97 -6.08
C LYS A 171 5.79 3.60 -6.14
N PRO A 172 6.73 4.55 -6.13
CA PRO A 172 6.59 5.95 -5.72
C PRO A 172 6.14 6.94 -6.81
N ALA A 173 5.76 6.49 -8.02
CA ALA A 173 5.16 7.38 -9.00
C ALA A 173 3.75 7.84 -8.53
N PRO A 174 3.33 9.08 -8.83
CA PRO A 174 2.05 9.61 -8.36
C PRO A 174 0.82 9.11 -9.13
N ASP A 175 1.03 8.35 -10.20
CA ASP A 175 0.01 7.99 -11.21
C ASP A 175 -1.26 7.40 -10.58
N THR A 176 -1.12 6.52 -9.60
CA THR A 176 -2.26 5.84 -8.95
C THR A 176 -3.13 6.79 -8.14
N PHE A 177 -2.53 7.70 -7.37
CA PHE A 177 -3.25 8.72 -6.63
C PHE A 177 -3.85 9.78 -7.55
N LEU A 178 -3.12 10.19 -8.60
CA LEU A 178 -3.64 11.11 -9.61
C LEU A 178 -4.85 10.52 -10.32
N ARG A 179 -4.80 9.23 -10.68
CA ARG A 179 -5.94 8.53 -11.29
C ARG A 179 -7.14 8.47 -10.34
N ALA A 180 -6.91 8.24 -9.05
CA ALA A 180 -7.99 8.26 -8.06
C ALA A 180 -8.64 9.65 -7.95
N ALA A 181 -7.85 10.72 -7.88
CA ALA A 181 -8.35 12.09 -7.84
C ALA A 181 -9.16 12.43 -9.11
N GLU A 182 -8.63 12.08 -10.30
CA GLU A 182 -9.32 12.25 -11.59
C GLU A 182 -10.68 11.56 -11.61
N ARG A 183 -10.74 10.27 -11.22
CA ARG A 183 -11.99 9.50 -11.20
C ARG A 183 -13.01 10.01 -10.17
N LEU A 184 -12.52 10.59 -9.08
CA LEU A 184 -13.38 11.27 -8.09
C LEU A 184 -13.81 12.67 -8.53
N GLY A 185 -13.27 13.20 -9.64
CA GLY A 185 -13.60 14.54 -10.16
C GLY A 185 -13.02 15.67 -9.31
N VAL A 186 -11.87 15.44 -8.62
CA VAL A 186 -11.19 16.45 -7.81
C VAL A 186 -9.77 16.69 -8.31
N ARG A 187 -9.25 17.92 -8.07
CA ARG A 187 -7.85 18.20 -8.35
C ARG A 187 -6.98 17.69 -7.20
N PRO A 188 -5.68 17.37 -7.44
CA PRO A 188 -4.76 16.96 -6.38
C PRO A 188 -4.67 17.96 -5.23
N ASP A 189 -4.70 19.28 -5.52
CA ASP A 189 -4.70 20.35 -4.53
C ASP A 189 -6.01 20.46 -3.71
N GLN A 190 -6.97 19.58 -3.95
CA GLN A 190 -8.23 19.42 -3.23
C GLN A 190 -8.36 18.03 -2.58
N ALA A 191 -7.30 17.23 -2.58
CA ALA A 191 -7.33 15.88 -2.01
C ALA A 191 -6.20 15.68 -0.98
N ALA A 192 -6.48 14.84 0.01
CA ALA A 192 -5.51 14.39 1.00
C ALA A 192 -5.17 12.93 0.79
N VAL A 193 -3.88 12.56 0.93
CA VAL A 193 -3.36 11.20 0.82
C VAL A 193 -2.98 10.70 2.21
N PHE A 194 -3.32 9.45 2.52
CA PHE A 194 -3.00 8.77 3.78
C PHE A 194 -2.19 7.51 3.48
N GLU A 195 -0.98 7.42 4.04
CA GLU A 195 0.00 6.41 3.69
C GLU A 195 0.91 6.04 4.86
N ASP A 196 1.30 4.78 4.95
CA ASP A 196 2.25 4.30 5.95
C ASP A 196 3.62 3.96 5.36
N ALA A 197 3.70 3.71 4.04
CA ALA A 197 4.92 3.35 3.33
C ALA A 197 5.64 4.58 2.74
N LEU A 198 6.99 4.57 2.77
CA LEU A 198 7.80 5.65 2.22
C LEU A 198 7.54 5.88 0.72
N ALA A 199 7.34 4.79 -0.03
CA ALA A 199 7.06 4.87 -1.47
C ALA A 199 5.74 5.61 -1.74
N GLY A 200 4.71 5.37 -0.93
CA GLY A 200 3.43 6.02 -1.09
C GLY A 200 3.42 7.48 -0.63
N VAL A 201 4.14 7.81 0.45
CA VAL A 201 4.35 9.21 0.86
C VAL A 201 5.03 9.99 -0.26
N ARG A 202 6.09 9.43 -0.89
CA ARG A 202 6.73 10.03 -2.08
C ARG A 202 5.74 10.24 -3.22
N ALA A 203 4.88 9.25 -3.49
CA ALA A 203 3.86 9.35 -4.53
C ALA A 203 2.87 10.48 -4.26
N GLY A 204 2.38 10.60 -3.03
CA GLY A 204 1.52 11.71 -2.60
C GLY A 204 2.20 13.06 -2.76
N ARG A 205 3.46 13.17 -2.35
CA ARG A 205 4.25 14.40 -2.49
C ARG A 205 4.50 14.77 -3.95
N ALA A 206 4.90 13.79 -4.77
CA ALA A 206 5.15 13.99 -6.20
C ALA A 206 3.87 14.38 -6.98
N GLY A 207 2.70 13.96 -6.51
CA GLY A 207 1.40 14.30 -7.10
C GLY A 207 0.89 15.69 -6.73
N ASN A 208 1.61 16.45 -5.89
CA ASN A 208 1.22 17.77 -5.39
C ASN A 208 -0.15 17.77 -4.69
N PHE A 209 -0.43 16.74 -3.92
CA PHE A 209 -1.65 16.65 -3.14
C PHE A 209 -1.70 17.71 -2.03
N ARG A 210 -2.91 18.16 -1.69
CA ARG A 210 -3.16 19.22 -0.70
C ARG A 210 -2.58 18.91 0.68
N ARG A 211 -2.62 17.64 1.04
CA ARG A 211 -2.09 17.12 2.30
C ARG A 211 -1.59 15.69 2.10
N VAL A 212 -0.44 15.38 2.65
CA VAL A 212 0.05 14.00 2.77
C VAL A 212 0.18 13.68 4.26
N VAL A 213 -0.63 12.73 4.71
CA VAL A 213 -0.64 12.23 6.09
C VAL A 213 0.14 10.92 6.12
N GLY A 214 1.24 10.91 6.87
CA GLY A 214 1.98 9.69 7.16
C GLY A 214 1.36 8.96 8.35
N VAL A 215 1.12 7.66 8.24
CA VAL A 215 0.64 6.81 9.33
C VAL A 215 1.80 5.95 9.83
N ASN A 216 2.29 6.22 11.03
CA ASN A 216 3.45 5.55 11.57
C ASN A 216 3.05 4.21 12.23
N ARG A 217 3.26 3.10 11.55
CA ARG A 217 3.04 1.75 12.08
C ARG A 217 4.29 1.08 12.63
N GLY A 218 5.40 1.81 12.63
CA GLY A 218 6.70 1.32 13.09
C GLY A 218 7.50 2.41 13.79
N GLN A 219 8.82 2.40 13.65
CA GLN A 219 9.71 3.40 14.25
C GLN A 219 10.33 4.32 13.18
N HIS A 220 9.59 4.67 12.13
CA HIS A 220 10.10 5.46 11.01
C HIS A 220 9.36 6.79 10.80
N ARG A 221 8.77 7.35 11.86
CA ARG A 221 8.09 8.66 11.85
C ARG A 221 8.90 9.74 11.15
N GLU A 222 10.21 9.81 11.43
CA GLU A 222 11.09 10.80 10.83
C GLU A 222 11.35 10.55 9.34
N ALA A 223 11.43 9.27 8.94
CA ALA A 223 11.57 8.92 7.53
C ALA A 223 10.31 9.31 6.73
N LEU A 224 9.11 9.10 7.27
CA LEU A 224 7.87 9.56 6.63
C LEU A 224 7.86 11.09 6.44
N ARG A 225 8.33 11.87 7.42
CA ARG A 225 8.46 13.32 7.28
C ARG A 225 9.47 13.70 6.21
N THR A 226 10.64 13.07 6.22
CA THR A 226 11.71 13.32 5.24
C THR A 226 11.25 13.03 3.82
N GLU A 227 10.43 12.01 3.63
CA GLU A 227 9.88 11.63 2.32
C GLU A 227 8.71 12.51 1.87
N GLY A 228 8.23 13.42 2.72
CA GLY A 228 7.28 14.45 2.34
C GLY A 228 5.91 14.39 2.98
N ALA A 229 5.73 13.63 4.07
CA ALA A 229 4.51 13.71 4.86
C ALA A 229 4.43 15.07 5.56
N ASP A 230 3.31 15.78 5.37
CA ASP A 230 3.06 17.08 6.02
C ASP A 230 2.76 16.93 7.53
N ILE A 231 2.15 15.80 7.89
CA ILE A 231 1.86 15.41 9.26
C ILE A 231 2.05 13.90 9.40
N VAL A 232 2.46 13.44 10.57
CA VAL A 232 2.61 12.01 10.88
C VAL A 232 1.88 11.71 12.17
N VAL A 233 0.95 10.74 12.11
CA VAL A 233 0.18 10.22 13.24
C VAL A 233 0.46 8.74 13.45
N ASP A 234 0.23 8.22 14.64
CA ASP A 234 0.31 6.78 14.92
C ASP A 234 -1.03 6.09 14.66
N ASP A 235 -2.14 6.82 14.79
CA ASP A 235 -3.49 6.37 14.47
C ASP A 235 -4.32 7.51 13.88
N LEU A 236 -5.20 7.20 12.91
CA LEU A 236 -6.01 8.23 12.25
C LEU A 236 -7.04 8.88 13.19
N SER A 237 -7.37 8.24 14.31
CA SER A 237 -8.21 8.87 15.33
C SER A 237 -7.59 10.12 15.96
N GLU A 238 -6.27 10.29 15.91
CA GLU A 238 -5.58 11.52 16.35
C GLU A 238 -5.99 12.77 15.55
N LEU A 239 -6.52 12.56 14.33
CA LEU A 239 -7.01 13.65 13.47
C LEU A 239 -8.49 13.97 13.71
N LEU A 240 -9.21 13.13 14.45
CA LEU A 240 -10.58 13.40 14.85
C LEU A 240 -10.55 14.30 16.09
N GLU A 241 -11.06 15.51 15.95
CA GLU A 241 -11.32 16.34 17.14
C GLU A 241 -12.47 15.72 17.91
N ASP A 242 -12.30 15.52 19.20
CA ASP A 242 -13.39 15.18 20.08
C ASP A 242 -14.42 16.32 20.03
N ASP A 243 -15.67 15.99 19.75
CA ASP A 243 -16.80 16.89 19.94
C ASP A 243 -16.93 17.16 21.45
N THR A 244 -16.24 18.22 21.91
CA THR A 244 -16.39 18.75 23.28
C THR A 244 -17.56 19.72 23.35
#